data_168d620df760183a2029578de388cabc
#
_entry.id   168d620df760183a2029578de388cabc
#
_cell.length_a   1.000
_cell.length_b   1.000
_cell.length_c   1.000
_cell.angle_alpha   90.00
_cell.angle_beta   90.00
_cell.angle_gamma   90.00
#
_symmetry.space_group_name_H-M   'P 1'
#
loop_
_entity.id
_entity.type
_entity.pdbx_description
1 polymer ?
#
loop_
_entity_poly.entity_id
_entity_poly.type
_entity_poly.pdbx_seq_one_letter_code
_entity_poly.pdbx_strand_id
1 'polypeptide(L)'
;MAKTLYQKVFDAHVVREVEGETPLIYIDRHLVHEVTSPQAFDGLRAMNRQLRRPDLTWATMDHNVSTTTKDIAASGEMARIQMETLADNCKEFGVRLYDLNHKYQGIVHVMGPELGITLPGTTIVCGDSHTATHGAFGSLAFGIGTSEVEHVMATQTLKQGRAKTMRISVNGKLAEGISAKDVVLAIIGKVGHAGGTGYVVEFAGEAIASLSMEGRMTVCNMAIELGAKAGMIAPDQTTIDYIRGKEFAPKGEVLEQAIAYWQSLKSDEGAHFDAEVVLDAADIAPQVTWGTNPGQVIAVNEPIPAPESFSDLMEQQSARKALAYMDLQPGQKLSDVAIDKVFIGSCTNSRIEDLRAAAAIARGRKVATGVQALVVPGSEQVKAQAEAEGLDKIFIEAGFEWRLPGCSMCLAMNNDRLQPGERCASTSNRNFEGRQGRAGRTHLVSPAMAAAAAVTGRFADIRAL
;
A
#
# COMPACT_ATOMS: atom_id res chain seq x y z
N MET A 1 -20.02 -23.97 12.71
CA MET A 1 -19.58 -24.01 11.31
C MET A 1 -18.14 -23.51 11.24
N ALA A 2 -17.33 -24.07 10.39
CA ALA A 2 -15.97 -23.58 10.15
C ALA A 2 -16.01 -22.15 9.57
N LYS A 3 -15.17 -21.25 10.07
CA LYS A 3 -15.15 -19.83 9.71
C LYS A 3 -13.82 -19.43 9.08
N THR A 4 -13.88 -18.53 8.11
CA THR A 4 -12.69 -17.85 7.57
C THR A 4 -12.17 -16.80 8.56
N LEU A 5 -10.91 -16.38 8.39
CA LEU A 5 -10.32 -15.27 9.14
C LEU A 5 -11.22 -14.02 9.12
N TYR A 6 -11.69 -13.65 7.92
CA TYR A 6 -12.61 -12.51 7.76
C TYR A 6 -13.87 -12.68 8.60
N GLN A 7 -14.53 -13.85 8.54
CA GLN A 7 -15.76 -14.10 9.29
C GLN A 7 -15.54 -14.03 10.80
N LYS A 8 -14.40 -14.55 11.30
CA LYS A 8 -14.06 -14.47 12.73
C LYS A 8 -13.91 -13.03 13.18
N VAL A 9 -13.15 -12.22 12.44
CA VAL A 9 -12.93 -10.82 12.79
C VAL A 9 -14.23 -10.02 12.64
N PHE A 10 -14.95 -10.17 11.52
CA PHE A 10 -16.22 -9.45 11.31
C PHE A 10 -17.23 -9.75 12.41
N ASP A 11 -17.48 -11.02 12.69
CA ASP A 11 -18.48 -11.44 13.68
C ASP A 11 -18.16 -10.94 15.09
N ALA A 12 -16.87 -10.89 15.46
CA ALA A 12 -16.43 -10.35 16.75
C ALA A 12 -16.70 -8.83 16.91
N HIS A 13 -16.91 -8.12 15.80
CA HIS A 13 -17.13 -6.66 15.80
C HIS A 13 -18.58 -6.25 15.52
N VAL A 14 -19.48 -7.20 15.30
CA VAL A 14 -20.92 -6.91 15.10
C VAL A 14 -21.52 -6.36 16.39
N VAL A 15 -21.92 -5.11 16.38
CA VAL A 15 -22.63 -4.44 17.49
C VAL A 15 -24.14 -4.66 17.38
N ARG A 16 -24.66 -4.62 16.15
CA ARG A 16 -26.07 -4.83 15.84
C ARG A 16 -26.21 -5.45 14.47
N GLU A 17 -27.01 -6.49 14.38
CA GLU A 17 -27.44 -7.11 13.13
C GLU A 17 -28.93 -7.39 13.20
N VAL A 18 -29.68 -6.90 12.23
CA VAL A 18 -31.12 -7.10 12.09
C VAL A 18 -31.36 -7.64 10.70
N GLU A 19 -32.23 -8.62 10.57
CA GLU A 19 -32.56 -9.23 9.30
C GLU A 19 -33.04 -8.16 8.29
N GLY A 20 -32.46 -8.15 7.11
CA GLY A 20 -32.74 -7.17 6.06
C GLY A 20 -32.05 -5.82 6.21
N GLU A 21 -31.30 -5.58 7.29
CA GLU A 21 -30.48 -4.37 7.48
C GLU A 21 -28.98 -4.67 7.33
N THR A 22 -28.21 -3.65 6.94
CA THR A 22 -26.73 -3.70 6.94
C THR A 22 -26.24 -3.76 8.39
N PRO A 23 -25.41 -4.74 8.75
CA PRO A 23 -24.81 -4.84 10.09
C PRO A 23 -24.07 -3.57 10.50
N LEU A 24 -24.15 -3.23 11.77
CA LEU A 24 -23.35 -2.19 12.41
C LEU A 24 -22.17 -2.85 13.11
N ILE A 25 -20.94 -2.49 12.73
CA ILE A 25 -19.71 -3.01 13.32
C ILE A 25 -18.99 -1.95 14.15
N TYR A 26 -18.28 -2.38 15.19
CA TYR A 26 -17.38 -1.53 15.96
C TYR A 26 -16.06 -1.34 15.20
N ILE A 27 -15.46 -0.15 15.30
CA ILE A 27 -14.16 0.18 14.70
C ILE A 27 -13.14 0.39 15.82
N ASP A 28 -12.09 -0.45 15.87
CA ASP A 28 -11.07 -0.40 16.93
C ASP A 28 -10.07 0.74 16.75
N ARG A 29 -9.70 1.03 15.50
CA ARG A 29 -8.65 2.01 15.18
C ARG A 29 -9.11 2.90 14.04
N HIS A 30 -8.90 4.20 14.20
CA HIS A 30 -9.16 5.19 13.17
C HIS A 30 -7.88 5.95 12.85
N LEU A 31 -7.41 5.85 11.61
CA LEU A 31 -6.26 6.60 11.13
C LEU A 31 -6.73 7.77 10.27
N VAL A 32 -6.09 8.92 10.43
CA VAL A 32 -6.53 10.19 9.86
C VAL A 32 -5.36 10.92 9.23
N HIS A 33 -5.59 11.60 8.12
CA HIS A 33 -4.61 12.46 7.47
C HIS A 33 -5.25 13.76 6.94
N GLU A 34 -4.44 14.69 6.45
CA GLU A 34 -4.84 16.06 6.13
C GLU A 34 -5.83 16.18 4.97
N VAL A 35 -5.92 15.18 4.07
CA VAL A 35 -6.71 15.31 2.83
C VAL A 35 -8.19 15.01 3.04
N THR A 36 -8.54 13.96 3.79
CA THR A 36 -9.93 13.45 3.90
C THR A 36 -10.61 13.78 5.22
N SER A 37 -9.94 14.47 6.13
CA SER A 37 -10.46 14.75 7.48
C SER A 37 -11.13 16.12 7.68
N PRO A 38 -10.82 17.20 6.93
CA PRO A 38 -11.34 18.52 7.25
C PRO A 38 -12.86 18.58 7.36
N GLN A 39 -13.57 18.07 6.35
CA GLN A 39 -15.04 18.06 6.33
C GLN A 39 -15.66 17.19 7.43
N ALA A 40 -14.98 16.12 7.83
CA ALA A 40 -15.46 15.27 8.92
C ALA A 40 -15.43 15.99 10.27
N PHE A 41 -14.37 16.73 10.56
CA PHE A 41 -14.31 17.59 11.76
C PHE A 41 -15.30 18.74 11.70
N ASP A 42 -15.52 19.37 10.54
CA ASP A 42 -16.54 20.39 10.36
C ASP A 42 -17.95 19.87 10.63
N GLY A 43 -18.24 18.63 10.18
CA GLY A 43 -19.51 17.97 10.46
C GLY A 43 -19.73 17.72 11.95
N LEU A 44 -18.69 17.30 12.69
CA LEU A 44 -18.77 17.17 14.16
C LEU A 44 -19.09 18.53 14.83
N ARG A 45 -18.42 19.62 14.42
CA ARG A 45 -18.72 20.97 14.94
C ARG A 45 -20.16 21.36 14.66
N ALA A 46 -20.62 21.21 13.43
CA ALA A 46 -21.98 21.58 13.01
C ALA A 46 -23.05 20.85 13.84
N MET A 47 -22.77 19.59 14.23
CA MET A 47 -23.65 18.80 15.07
C MET A 47 -23.41 18.95 16.56
N ASN A 48 -22.47 19.82 16.98
CA ASN A 48 -22.05 19.97 18.36
C ASN A 48 -21.66 18.64 19.03
N ARG A 49 -20.91 17.79 18.30
CA ARG A 49 -20.45 16.48 18.76
C ARG A 49 -18.95 16.50 19.06
N GLN A 50 -18.57 15.74 20.08
CA GLN A 50 -17.18 15.42 20.37
C GLN A 50 -16.77 14.13 19.65
N LEU A 51 -15.47 13.96 19.48
CA LEU A 51 -14.90 12.71 19.02
C LEU A 51 -15.14 11.62 20.08
N ARG A 52 -15.66 10.48 19.67
CA ARG A 52 -16.06 9.40 20.60
C ARG A 52 -14.86 8.77 21.33
N ARG A 53 -13.77 8.51 20.58
CA ARG A 53 -12.57 7.84 21.08
C ARG A 53 -11.31 8.48 20.50
N PRO A 54 -10.94 9.66 20.99
CA PRO A 54 -9.70 10.33 20.56
C PRO A 54 -8.45 9.49 20.87
N ASP A 55 -8.50 8.64 21.90
CA ASP A 55 -7.44 7.72 22.29
C ASP A 55 -7.22 6.56 21.28
N LEU A 56 -8.22 6.25 20.44
CA LEU A 56 -8.18 5.24 19.38
C LEU A 56 -8.08 5.86 17.98
N THR A 57 -7.78 7.16 17.91
CA THR A 57 -7.63 7.92 16.67
C THR A 57 -6.22 8.50 16.60
N TRP A 58 -5.52 8.28 15.49
CA TRP A 58 -4.17 8.80 15.25
C TRP A 58 -4.14 9.55 13.93
N ALA A 59 -3.47 10.69 13.92
CA ALA A 59 -3.34 11.54 12.76
C ALA A 59 -1.87 11.73 12.37
N THR A 60 -1.62 11.86 11.07
CA THR A 60 -0.31 12.22 10.51
C THR A 60 -0.47 13.12 9.30
N MET A 61 0.58 13.85 8.94
CA MET A 61 0.69 14.60 7.69
C MET A 61 1.57 13.81 6.73
N ASP A 62 1.03 13.36 5.60
CA ASP A 62 1.76 12.47 4.69
C ASP A 62 1.49 12.69 3.20
N HIS A 63 0.32 13.21 2.81
CA HIS A 63 -0.09 13.31 1.42
C HIS A 63 0.42 14.58 0.73
N ASN A 64 0.32 15.72 1.39
CA ASN A 64 0.65 17.03 0.83
C ASN A 64 2.05 17.56 1.23
N VAL A 65 2.79 16.75 1.95
CA VAL A 65 4.09 17.16 2.51
C VAL A 65 5.14 17.30 1.42
N SER A 66 6.02 18.30 1.56
CA SER A 66 7.20 18.42 0.72
C SER A 66 8.23 17.35 1.11
N THR A 67 8.86 16.73 0.12
CA THR A 67 9.95 15.77 0.34
C THR A 67 11.34 16.42 0.32
N THR A 68 11.41 17.73 0.11
CA THR A 68 12.67 18.50 0.07
C THR A 68 12.88 19.39 1.29
N THR A 69 11.82 19.74 1.99
CA THR A 69 11.87 20.60 3.17
C THR A 69 10.72 20.29 4.12
N LYS A 70 10.92 20.51 5.41
CA LYS A 70 9.87 20.45 6.46
C LYS A 70 9.11 21.76 6.64
N ASP A 71 9.42 22.78 5.84
CA ASP A 71 8.68 24.03 5.85
C ASP A 71 7.31 23.84 5.17
N ILE A 72 6.25 23.93 5.96
CA ILE A 72 4.86 23.81 5.47
C ILE A 72 4.56 24.86 4.38
N ALA A 73 5.13 26.08 4.50
CA ALA A 73 4.91 27.15 3.52
C ALA A 73 5.42 26.79 2.11
N ALA A 74 6.45 25.93 2.03
CA ALA A 74 7.01 25.47 0.76
C ALA A 74 6.15 24.43 0.02
N SER A 75 5.12 23.86 0.67
CA SER A 75 4.23 22.86 0.09
C SER A 75 3.14 23.45 -0.82
N GLY A 76 3.03 24.78 -0.89
CA GLY A 76 1.98 25.50 -1.62
C GLY A 76 0.76 25.80 -0.74
N GLU A 77 -0.04 26.78 -1.16
CA GLU A 77 -1.11 27.34 -0.31
C GLU A 77 -2.17 26.32 0.09
N MET A 78 -2.67 25.52 -0.84
CA MET A 78 -3.72 24.52 -0.55
C MET A 78 -3.20 23.44 0.42
N ALA A 79 -2.00 22.91 0.18
CA ALA A 79 -1.36 21.93 1.04
C ALA A 79 -1.11 22.49 2.45
N ARG A 80 -0.63 23.73 2.54
CA ARG A 80 -0.45 24.44 3.81
C ARG A 80 -1.74 24.54 4.60
N ILE A 81 -2.84 25.00 3.96
CA ILE A 81 -4.15 25.13 4.59
C ILE A 81 -4.62 23.77 5.13
N GLN A 82 -4.50 22.69 4.35
CA GLN A 82 -4.94 21.36 4.78
C GLN A 82 -4.13 20.84 5.98
N MET A 83 -2.81 21.02 5.99
CA MET A 83 -1.95 20.60 7.10
C MET A 83 -2.22 21.43 8.38
N GLU A 84 -2.35 22.76 8.26
CA GLU A 84 -2.71 23.64 9.38
C GLU A 84 -4.08 23.29 9.93
N THR A 85 -5.08 23.07 9.06
CA THR A 85 -6.44 22.65 9.46
C THR A 85 -6.41 21.31 10.21
N LEU A 86 -5.62 20.34 9.77
CA LEU A 86 -5.47 19.09 10.50
C LEU A 86 -4.89 19.32 11.90
N ALA A 87 -3.85 20.16 12.01
CA ALA A 87 -3.22 20.46 13.30
C ALA A 87 -4.21 21.14 14.27
N ASP A 88 -4.98 22.12 13.81
CA ASP A 88 -6.00 22.81 14.60
C ASP A 88 -7.12 21.85 15.03
N ASN A 89 -7.60 21.02 14.11
CA ASN A 89 -8.62 20.01 14.40
C ASN A 89 -8.13 18.98 15.43
N CYS A 90 -6.92 18.48 15.28
CA CYS A 90 -6.34 17.52 16.23
C CYS A 90 -6.20 18.14 17.63
N LYS A 91 -5.80 19.40 17.72
CA LYS A 91 -5.71 20.14 18.98
C LYS A 91 -7.08 20.33 19.63
N GLU A 92 -8.09 20.73 18.84
CA GLU A 92 -9.47 20.96 19.32
C GLU A 92 -10.12 19.68 19.85
N PHE A 93 -10.02 18.59 19.09
CA PHE A 93 -10.69 17.34 19.38
C PHE A 93 -9.85 16.33 20.20
N GLY A 94 -8.64 16.72 20.61
CA GLY A 94 -7.77 15.87 21.44
C GLY A 94 -7.18 14.65 20.69
N VAL A 95 -7.05 14.73 19.37
CA VAL A 95 -6.46 13.67 18.55
C VAL A 95 -4.93 13.76 18.57
N ARG A 96 -4.26 12.61 18.70
CA ARG A 96 -2.81 12.54 18.64
C ARG A 96 -2.33 12.77 17.20
N LEU A 97 -1.58 13.84 16.98
CA LEU A 97 -0.99 14.18 15.69
C LEU A 97 0.52 13.92 15.68
N TYR A 98 0.98 13.26 14.63
CA TYR A 98 2.39 13.18 14.25
C TYR A 98 2.63 14.11 13.07
N ASP A 99 2.98 15.38 13.40
CA ASP A 99 3.26 16.42 12.42
C ASP A 99 4.63 16.25 11.76
N LEU A 100 4.99 17.16 10.84
CA LEU A 100 6.23 17.09 10.05
C LEU A 100 7.52 17.07 10.90
N ASN A 101 7.48 17.56 12.14
CA ASN A 101 8.64 17.61 13.03
C ASN A 101 8.67 16.46 14.03
N HIS A 102 7.59 15.66 14.07
CA HIS A 102 7.50 14.57 15.02
C HIS A 102 8.32 13.36 14.52
N LYS A 103 9.07 12.71 15.45
CA LYS A 103 9.92 11.54 15.14
C LYS A 103 9.16 10.31 14.58
N TYR A 104 7.84 10.29 14.70
CA TYR A 104 6.96 9.23 14.20
C TYR A 104 6.13 9.69 12.98
N GLN A 105 6.44 10.85 12.41
CA GLN A 105 5.83 11.28 11.17
C GLN A 105 6.12 10.28 10.06
N GLY A 106 5.14 10.01 9.22
CA GLY A 106 5.29 9.11 8.07
C GLY A 106 3.96 8.85 7.39
N ILE A 107 4.02 8.12 6.30
CA ILE A 107 2.84 7.64 5.60
C ILE A 107 1.98 6.84 6.57
N VAL A 108 0.70 7.16 6.65
CA VAL A 108 -0.24 6.60 7.64
C VAL A 108 -0.21 5.06 7.69
N HIS A 109 -0.07 4.39 6.54
CA HIS A 109 0.01 2.93 6.43
C HIS A 109 1.42 2.34 6.65
N VAL A 110 2.41 3.18 6.91
CA VAL A 110 3.75 2.79 7.35
C VAL A 110 3.88 3.04 8.86
N MET A 111 3.55 4.22 9.31
CA MET A 111 3.60 4.65 10.71
C MET A 111 2.72 3.78 11.63
N GLY A 112 1.49 3.45 11.20
CA GLY A 112 0.58 2.63 11.99
C GLY A 112 1.15 1.26 12.39
N PRO A 113 1.64 0.44 11.44
CA PRO A 113 2.37 -0.79 11.73
C PRO A 113 3.62 -0.60 12.57
N GLU A 114 4.46 0.39 12.25
CA GLU A 114 5.72 0.64 12.97
C GLU A 114 5.51 0.92 14.45
N LEU A 115 4.44 1.59 14.80
CA LEU A 115 4.11 1.94 16.17
C LEU A 115 3.33 0.84 16.91
N GLY A 116 2.90 -0.23 16.22
CA GLY A 116 2.05 -1.27 16.82
C GLY A 116 0.60 -0.82 17.04
N ILE A 117 0.13 0.17 16.30
CA ILE A 117 -1.28 0.58 16.25
C ILE A 117 -2.09 -0.51 15.54
N THR A 118 -1.47 -1.14 14.53
CA THR A 118 -2.05 -2.26 13.78
C THR A 118 -1.87 -3.56 14.58
N LEU A 119 -2.97 -4.19 14.96
CA LEU A 119 -2.99 -5.43 15.75
C LEU A 119 -3.90 -6.48 15.11
N PRO A 120 -3.55 -7.77 15.18
CA PRO A 120 -4.39 -8.84 14.63
C PRO A 120 -5.79 -8.86 15.24
N GLY A 121 -6.77 -9.19 14.40
CA GLY A 121 -8.16 -9.33 14.85
C GLY A 121 -8.88 -8.01 15.15
N THR A 122 -8.29 -6.86 14.82
CA THR A 122 -8.92 -5.53 14.95
C THR A 122 -9.55 -5.06 13.65
N THR A 123 -10.49 -4.13 13.76
CA THR A 123 -11.03 -3.35 12.63
C THR A 123 -10.29 -2.02 12.53
N ILE A 124 -9.81 -1.67 11.34
CA ILE A 124 -9.04 -0.44 11.10
C ILE A 124 -9.61 0.30 9.90
N VAL A 125 -9.88 1.59 10.05
CA VAL A 125 -10.35 2.44 8.94
C VAL A 125 -9.51 3.70 8.81
N CYS A 126 -9.49 4.22 7.58
CA CYS A 126 -8.86 5.50 7.22
C CYS A 126 -9.58 6.03 5.97
N GLY A 127 -9.51 7.33 5.74
CA GLY A 127 -9.98 7.97 4.51
C GLY A 127 -9.09 7.71 3.27
N ASP A 128 -8.37 6.59 3.24
CA ASP A 128 -7.48 6.15 2.15
C ASP A 128 -7.75 4.69 1.80
N SER A 129 -7.83 4.38 0.50
CA SER A 129 -8.12 3.03 0.00
C SER A 129 -7.03 2.01 0.37
N HIS A 130 -5.76 2.43 0.53
CA HIS A 130 -4.67 1.52 0.90
C HIS A 130 -4.61 1.16 2.39
N THR A 131 -5.66 1.50 3.15
CA THR A 131 -5.90 0.97 4.51
C THR A 131 -5.88 -0.57 4.54
N ALA A 132 -6.16 -1.22 3.41
CA ALA A 132 -6.00 -2.67 3.24
C ALA A 132 -4.61 -3.19 3.64
N THR A 133 -3.56 -2.35 3.63
CA THR A 133 -2.20 -2.68 4.12
C THR A 133 -2.21 -3.35 5.48
N HIS A 134 -3.05 -2.88 6.40
CA HIS A 134 -3.11 -3.37 7.78
C HIS A 134 -3.66 -4.81 7.88
N GLY A 135 -4.32 -5.31 6.82
CA GLY A 135 -4.77 -6.70 6.74
C GLY A 135 -3.62 -7.72 6.72
N ALA A 136 -2.40 -7.30 6.46
CA ALA A 136 -1.19 -8.11 6.59
C ALA A 136 -0.97 -8.69 8.00
N PHE A 137 -1.59 -8.07 8.99
CA PHE A 137 -1.58 -8.48 10.40
C PHE A 137 -2.80 -9.35 10.78
N GLY A 138 -3.70 -9.64 9.85
CA GLY A 138 -4.97 -10.29 10.17
C GLY A 138 -6.02 -9.32 10.74
N SER A 139 -5.87 -8.02 10.50
CA SER A 139 -6.89 -7.01 10.79
C SER A 139 -7.89 -6.93 9.65
N LEU A 140 -9.15 -6.63 9.93
CA LEU A 140 -10.12 -6.22 8.92
C LEU A 140 -9.96 -4.71 8.68
N ALA A 141 -9.22 -4.37 7.64
CA ALA A 141 -8.81 -3.00 7.38
C ALA A 141 -9.24 -2.54 5.97
N PHE A 142 -9.90 -1.40 5.88
CA PHE A 142 -10.40 -0.88 4.60
C PHE A 142 -10.58 0.64 4.60
N GLY A 143 -10.53 1.22 3.40
CA GLY A 143 -10.77 2.64 3.17
C GLY A 143 -12.24 2.99 3.29
N ILE A 144 -12.52 4.20 3.80
CA ILE A 144 -13.86 4.76 3.97
C ILE A 144 -13.95 6.17 3.39
N GLY A 145 -15.16 6.57 3.00
CA GLY A 145 -15.42 7.92 2.50
C GLY A 145 -15.49 8.96 3.61
N THR A 146 -15.40 10.24 3.25
CA THR A 146 -15.37 11.36 4.22
C THR A 146 -16.57 11.38 5.17
N SER A 147 -17.78 11.08 4.68
CA SER A 147 -18.98 11.00 5.54
C SER A 147 -18.92 9.83 6.53
N GLU A 148 -18.25 8.73 6.13
CA GLU A 148 -18.02 7.58 7.02
C GLU A 148 -16.92 7.91 8.05
N VAL A 149 -15.90 8.71 7.67
CA VAL A 149 -14.89 9.22 8.61
C VAL A 149 -15.58 10.01 9.73
N GLU A 150 -16.48 10.95 9.38
CA GLU A 150 -17.28 11.70 10.34
C GLU A 150 -18.10 10.78 11.25
N HIS A 151 -18.79 9.80 10.66
CA HIS A 151 -19.61 8.84 11.39
C HIS A 151 -18.77 8.03 12.40
N VAL A 152 -17.62 7.51 11.99
CA VAL A 152 -16.71 6.76 12.87
C VAL A 152 -16.17 7.66 13.99
N MET A 153 -15.78 8.89 13.67
CA MET A 153 -15.36 9.87 14.69
C MET A 153 -16.44 10.10 15.75
N ALA A 154 -17.70 10.22 15.33
CA ALA A 154 -18.83 10.49 16.22
C ALA A 154 -19.26 9.28 17.05
N THR A 155 -19.14 8.06 16.52
CA THR A 155 -19.81 6.87 17.07
C THR A 155 -18.90 5.68 17.36
N GLN A 156 -17.74 5.63 16.76
CA GLN A 156 -16.81 4.47 16.73
C GLN A 156 -17.44 3.24 16.08
N THR A 157 -18.44 3.42 15.23
CA THR A 157 -19.13 2.33 14.51
C THR A 157 -19.28 2.66 13.03
N LEU A 158 -19.56 1.64 12.23
CA LEU A 158 -19.81 1.79 10.80
C LEU A 158 -20.84 0.76 10.33
N LYS A 159 -21.77 1.15 9.47
CA LYS A 159 -22.61 0.21 8.72
C LYS A 159 -21.78 -0.44 7.63
N GLN A 160 -21.56 -1.75 7.71
CA GLN A 160 -20.74 -2.50 6.76
C GLN A 160 -21.41 -3.83 6.42
N GLY A 161 -21.77 -3.99 5.14
CA GLY A 161 -22.30 -5.26 4.63
C GLY A 161 -21.25 -6.38 4.68
N ARG A 162 -21.71 -7.61 4.85
CA ARG A 162 -20.85 -8.78 4.74
C ARG A 162 -20.37 -8.93 3.31
N ALA A 163 -19.06 -9.05 3.14
CA ALA A 163 -18.44 -9.31 1.86
C ALA A 163 -18.41 -10.82 1.57
N LYS A 164 -18.33 -11.18 0.31
CA LYS A 164 -17.92 -12.53 -0.09
C LYS A 164 -16.45 -12.77 0.29
N THR A 165 -16.06 -14.03 0.38
CA THR A 165 -14.70 -14.44 0.72
C THR A 165 -14.00 -15.06 -0.47
N MET A 166 -12.77 -14.61 -0.74
CA MET A 166 -11.91 -15.21 -1.76
C MET A 166 -10.60 -15.66 -1.11
N ARG A 167 -10.12 -16.85 -1.44
CA ARG A 167 -8.76 -17.28 -1.07
C ARG A 167 -7.86 -17.26 -2.28
N ILE A 168 -6.71 -16.60 -2.16
CA ILE A 168 -5.65 -16.62 -3.17
C ILE A 168 -4.43 -17.28 -2.54
N SER A 169 -4.10 -18.47 -3.03
CA SER A 169 -2.98 -19.27 -2.54
C SER A 169 -1.80 -19.20 -3.52
N VAL A 170 -0.63 -18.83 -3.04
CA VAL A 170 0.62 -18.91 -3.79
C VAL A 170 1.46 -20.00 -3.14
N ASN A 171 1.56 -21.14 -3.81
CA ASN A 171 2.22 -22.34 -3.29
C ASN A 171 3.66 -22.42 -3.79
N GLY A 172 4.48 -23.19 -3.07
CA GLY A 172 5.88 -23.39 -3.41
C GLY A 172 6.78 -22.25 -2.92
N LYS A 173 8.03 -22.25 -3.39
CA LYS A 173 9.08 -21.33 -2.98
C LYS A 173 9.35 -20.29 -4.07
N LEU A 174 9.40 -19.02 -3.71
CA LEU A 174 9.80 -17.93 -4.60
C LEU A 174 11.25 -18.10 -5.05
N ALA A 175 11.49 -17.88 -6.33
CA ALA A 175 12.84 -17.86 -6.88
C ALA A 175 13.62 -16.63 -6.35
N GLU A 176 14.95 -16.71 -6.39
CA GLU A 176 15.81 -15.58 -6.05
C GLU A 176 15.52 -14.38 -6.96
N GLY A 177 15.48 -13.19 -6.37
CA GLY A 177 15.17 -11.95 -7.08
C GLY A 177 13.66 -11.67 -7.22
N ILE A 178 12.76 -12.55 -6.75
CA ILE A 178 11.32 -12.31 -6.75
C ILE A 178 10.90 -11.68 -5.43
N SER A 179 10.24 -10.54 -5.50
CA SER A 179 9.73 -9.79 -4.35
C SER A 179 8.23 -9.96 -4.15
N ALA A 180 7.74 -9.52 -2.99
CA ALA A 180 6.30 -9.46 -2.72
C ALA A 180 5.53 -8.59 -3.73
N LYS A 181 6.18 -7.56 -4.31
CA LYS A 181 5.60 -6.74 -5.37
C LYS A 181 5.37 -7.54 -6.66
N ASP A 182 6.31 -8.39 -7.02
CA ASP A 182 6.16 -9.26 -8.18
C ASP A 182 5.05 -10.28 -7.95
N VAL A 183 4.94 -10.83 -6.75
CA VAL A 183 3.86 -11.74 -6.35
C VAL A 183 2.50 -11.09 -6.51
N VAL A 184 2.30 -9.91 -5.94
CA VAL A 184 0.98 -9.27 -6.00
C VAL A 184 0.63 -8.77 -7.40
N LEU A 185 1.60 -8.32 -8.19
CA LEU A 185 1.39 -7.96 -9.60
C LEU A 185 1.01 -9.18 -10.43
N ALA A 186 1.67 -10.34 -10.23
CA ALA A 186 1.29 -11.60 -10.88
C ALA A 186 -0.13 -12.04 -10.48
N ILE A 187 -0.51 -11.91 -9.20
CA ILE A 187 -1.87 -12.16 -8.74
C ILE A 187 -2.87 -11.26 -9.47
N ILE A 188 -2.61 -9.94 -9.54
CA ILE A 188 -3.49 -8.99 -10.21
C ILE A 188 -3.59 -9.28 -11.71
N GLY A 189 -2.48 -9.66 -12.35
CA GLY A 189 -2.47 -10.11 -13.74
C GLY A 189 -3.33 -11.34 -13.98
N LYS A 190 -3.36 -12.28 -13.03
CA LYS A 190 -4.15 -13.52 -13.08
C LYS A 190 -5.64 -13.30 -12.81
N VAL A 191 -5.95 -12.47 -11.79
CA VAL A 191 -7.33 -12.25 -11.30
C VAL A 191 -8.03 -11.13 -12.09
N GLY A 192 -7.26 -10.18 -12.59
CA GLY A 192 -7.75 -8.95 -13.22
C GLY A 192 -8.00 -7.83 -12.19
N HIS A 193 -8.00 -6.59 -12.65
CA HIS A 193 -8.17 -5.39 -11.81
C HIS A 193 -9.56 -5.24 -11.16
N ALA A 194 -10.55 -6.03 -11.55
CA ALA A 194 -11.90 -6.04 -10.98
C ALA A 194 -12.32 -7.40 -10.43
N GLY A 195 -11.46 -8.43 -10.54
CA GLY A 195 -11.84 -9.80 -10.19
C GLY A 195 -12.09 -10.04 -8.70
N GLY A 196 -11.57 -9.16 -7.82
CA GLY A 196 -11.83 -9.16 -6.37
C GLY A 196 -13.03 -8.32 -5.93
N THR A 197 -13.80 -7.75 -6.86
CA THR A 197 -14.92 -6.85 -6.52
C THR A 197 -15.99 -7.57 -5.69
N GLY A 198 -16.31 -7.01 -4.52
CA GLY A 198 -17.27 -7.58 -3.58
C GLY A 198 -16.69 -8.63 -2.62
N TYR A 199 -15.38 -8.91 -2.72
CA TYR A 199 -14.69 -9.86 -1.85
C TYR A 199 -13.81 -9.17 -0.80
N VAL A 200 -13.64 -9.87 0.32
CA VAL A 200 -12.44 -9.77 1.17
C VAL A 200 -11.55 -10.95 0.78
N VAL A 201 -10.30 -10.65 0.45
CA VAL A 201 -9.33 -11.65 -0.02
C VAL A 201 -8.46 -12.12 1.12
N GLU A 202 -8.36 -13.43 1.33
CA GLU A 202 -7.36 -14.05 2.19
C GLU A 202 -6.21 -14.58 1.33
N PHE A 203 -5.03 -13.99 1.51
CA PHE A 203 -3.81 -14.47 0.87
C PHE A 203 -3.19 -15.57 1.71
N ALA A 204 -2.86 -16.69 1.07
CA ALA A 204 -2.39 -17.92 1.70
C ALA A 204 -1.36 -18.64 0.84
N GLY A 205 -0.91 -19.79 1.30
CA GLY A 205 0.09 -20.61 0.63
C GLY A 205 1.50 -20.39 1.19
N GLU A 206 2.40 -21.30 0.82
CA GLU A 206 3.77 -21.37 1.37
C GLU A 206 4.57 -20.11 1.04
N ALA A 207 4.45 -19.59 -0.19
CA ALA A 207 5.14 -18.38 -0.62
C ALA A 207 4.68 -17.17 0.19
N ILE A 208 3.37 -17.01 0.45
CA ILE A 208 2.84 -15.91 1.27
C ILE A 208 3.29 -16.04 2.73
N ALA A 209 3.26 -17.25 3.28
CA ALA A 209 3.70 -17.50 4.66
C ALA A 209 5.20 -17.21 4.85
N SER A 210 6.01 -17.39 3.82
CA SER A 210 7.46 -17.13 3.85
C SER A 210 7.83 -15.64 3.76
N LEU A 211 6.89 -14.77 3.41
CA LEU A 211 7.14 -13.32 3.33
C LEU A 211 7.38 -12.71 4.71
N SER A 212 8.27 -11.73 4.74
CA SER A 212 8.40 -10.79 5.86
C SER A 212 7.11 -10.00 6.07
N MET A 213 6.96 -9.30 7.20
CA MET A 213 5.81 -8.42 7.42
C MET A 213 5.74 -7.31 6.38
N GLU A 214 6.86 -6.74 5.97
CA GLU A 214 6.95 -5.74 4.91
C GLU A 214 6.44 -6.29 3.57
N GLY A 215 6.83 -7.51 3.21
CA GLY A 215 6.31 -8.20 2.04
C GLY A 215 4.81 -8.47 2.11
N ARG A 216 4.30 -8.92 3.27
CA ARG A 216 2.85 -9.11 3.51
C ARG A 216 2.08 -7.81 3.42
N MET A 217 2.63 -6.71 3.93
CA MET A 217 2.04 -5.38 3.80
C MET A 217 1.97 -4.93 2.34
N THR A 218 2.98 -5.22 1.52
CA THR A 218 2.95 -4.96 0.07
C THR A 218 1.83 -5.72 -0.62
N VAL A 219 1.65 -7.02 -0.31
CA VAL A 219 0.57 -7.84 -0.89
C VAL A 219 -0.81 -7.31 -0.50
N CYS A 220 -1.04 -7.07 0.79
CA CYS A 220 -2.33 -6.56 1.27
C CYS A 220 -2.61 -5.12 0.83
N ASN A 221 -1.57 -4.25 0.73
CA ASN A 221 -1.69 -2.90 0.19
C ASN A 221 -2.33 -2.90 -1.19
N MET A 222 -1.90 -3.81 -2.06
CA MET A 222 -2.38 -3.87 -3.44
C MET A 222 -3.63 -4.75 -3.63
N ALA A 223 -4.23 -5.28 -2.57
CA ALA A 223 -5.50 -6.00 -2.66
C ALA A 223 -6.62 -5.13 -3.26
N ILE A 224 -6.62 -3.83 -2.98
CA ILE A 224 -7.58 -2.89 -3.55
C ILE A 224 -7.41 -2.75 -5.07
N GLU A 225 -6.24 -3.02 -5.62
CA GLU A 225 -5.95 -2.89 -7.05
C GLU A 225 -6.51 -4.06 -7.89
N LEU A 226 -6.90 -5.17 -7.26
CA LEU A 226 -7.71 -6.20 -7.87
C LEU A 226 -9.22 -6.03 -7.59
N GLY A 227 -9.61 -4.89 -7.01
CA GLY A 227 -11.00 -4.54 -6.71
C GLY A 227 -11.52 -5.06 -5.37
N ALA A 228 -10.71 -5.72 -4.56
CA ALA A 228 -11.14 -6.26 -3.27
C ALA A 228 -11.47 -5.16 -2.25
N LYS A 229 -12.41 -5.44 -1.36
CA LYS A 229 -12.75 -4.56 -0.23
C LYS A 229 -11.59 -4.47 0.78
N ALA A 230 -10.92 -5.59 1.03
CA ALA A 230 -9.76 -5.73 1.91
C ALA A 230 -8.94 -6.95 1.50
N GLY A 231 -7.66 -6.97 1.88
CA GLY A 231 -6.80 -8.13 1.81
C GLY A 231 -6.35 -8.51 3.21
N MET A 232 -6.31 -9.80 3.54
CA MET A 232 -5.94 -10.29 4.87
C MET A 232 -4.94 -11.43 4.76
N ILE A 233 -4.02 -11.50 5.73
CA ILE A 233 -3.13 -12.66 5.93
C ILE A 233 -3.30 -13.11 7.38
N ALA A 234 -3.46 -14.41 7.59
CA ALA A 234 -3.60 -14.96 8.93
C ALA A 234 -2.33 -14.66 9.76
N PRO A 235 -2.48 -14.13 10.99
CA PRO A 235 -1.33 -13.84 11.84
C PRO A 235 -0.63 -15.14 12.25
N ASP A 236 0.69 -15.10 12.25
CA ASP A 236 1.58 -16.19 12.63
C ASP A 236 2.74 -15.66 13.50
N GLN A 237 3.77 -16.48 13.69
CA GLN A 237 4.94 -16.08 14.49
C GLN A 237 5.65 -14.86 13.93
N THR A 238 5.76 -14.72 12.60
CA THR A 238 6.34 -13.54 11.94
C THR A 238 5.58 -12.26 12.33
N THR A 239 4.24 -12.34 12.36
CA THR A 239 3.39 -11.23 12.78
C THR A 239 3.60 -10.87 14.25
N ILE A 240 3.65 -11.89 15.13
CA ILE A 240 3.84 -11.70 16.57
C ILE A 240 5.19 -11.06 16.86
N ASP A 241 6.26 -11.55 16.23
CA ASP A 241 7.63 -11.04 16.42
C ASP A 241 7.75 -9.59 15.94
N TYR A 242 7.09 -9.22 14.85
CA TYR A 242 7.07 -7.84 14.35
C TYR A 242 6.38 -6.87 15.32
N ILE A 243 5.28 -7.30 15.96
CA ILE A 243 4.49 -6.47 16.88
C ILE A 243 5.19 -6.33 18.25
N ARG A 244 5.90 -7.37 18.68
CA ARG A 244 6.50 -7.42 20.01
C ARG A 244 7.43 -6.23 20.26
N GLY A 245 7.19 -5.53 21.38
CA GLY A 245 8.01 -4.38 21.80
C GLY A 245 7.64 -3.05 21.14
N LYS A 246 6.68 -3.01 20.22
CA LYS A 246 6.20 -1.75 19.64
C LYS A 246 5.50 -0.87 20.70
N GLU A 247 5.44 0.44 20.46
CA GLU A 247 4.93 1.42 21.44
C GLU A 247 3.50 1.14 21.91
N PHE A 248 2.59 0.88 20.96
CA PHE A 248 1.17 0.62 21.24
C PHE A 248 0.81 -0.87 21.27
N ALA A 249 1.80 -1.76 21.18
CA ALA A 249 1.58 -3.18 21.33
C ALA A 249 1.23 -3.54 22.79
N PRO A 250 0.39 -4.55 23.01
CA PRO A 250 0.16 -5.09 24.35
C PRO A 250 1.47 -5.56 24.99
N LYS A 251 1.54 -5.53 26.32
CA LYS A 251 2.75 -5.89 27.09
C LYS A 251 2.41 -6.85 28.21
N GLY A 252 3.41 -7.63 28.67
CA GLY A 252 3.26 -8.57 29.79
C GLY A 252 2.17 -9.61 29.55
N GLU A 253 1.37 -9.90 30.56
CA GLU A 253 0.30 -10.91 30.50
C GLU A 253 -0.76 -10.58 29.44
N VAL A 254 -1.03 -9.30 29.18
CA VAL A 254 -1.98 -8.89 28.13
C VAL A 254 -1.46 -9.28 26.74
N LEU A 255 -0.15 -9.24 26.52
CA LEU A 255 0.45 -9.71 25.27
C LEU A 255 0.25 -11.21 25.08
N GLU A 256 0.46 -12.02 26.14
CA GLU A 256 0.30 -13.48 26.06
C GLU A 256 -1.16 -13.86 25.77
N GLN A 257 -2.13 -13.17 26.39
CA GLN A 257 -3.55 -13.35 26.09
C GLN A 257 -3.88 -12.93 24.65
N ALA A 258 -3.31 -11.83 24.18
CA ALA A 258 -3.48 -11.35 22.82
C ALA A 258 -2.89 -12.36 21.81
N ILE A 259 -1.72 -12.92 22.05
CA ILE A 259 -1.10 -13.94 21.21
C ILE A 259 -1.99 -15.17 21.07
N ALA A 260 -2.54 -15.66 22.17
CA ALA A 260 -3.47 -16.81 22.15
C ALA A 260 -4.70 -16.51 21.28
N TYR A 261 -5.26 -15.30 21.39
CA TYR A 261 -6.37 -14.85 20.53
C TYR A 261 -5.94 -14.75 19.07
N TRP A 262 -4.80 -14.12 18.78
CA TRP A 262 -4.29 -13.93 17.42
C TRP A 262 -4.08 -15.26 16.69
N GLN A 263 -3.52 -16.25 17.38
CA GLN A 263 -3.33 -17.60 16.83
C GLN A 263 -4.65 -18.31 16.49
N SER A 264 -5.73 -17.98 17.19
CA SER A 264 -7.08 -18.54 16.93
C SER A 264 -7.75 -17.95 15.69
N LEU A 265 -7.23 -16.86 15.14
CA LEU A 265 -7.84 -16.13 14.01
C LEU A 265 -7.68 -16.84 12.66
N LYS A 266 -6.67 -17.71 12.50
CA LYS A 266 -6.47 -18.48 11.27
C LYS A 266 -7.79 -19.14 10.84
N SER A 267 -8.09 -19.12 9.55
CA SER A 267 -9.26 -19.80 8.99
C SER A 267 -9.31 -21.26 9.41
N ASP A 268 -10.50 -21.72 9.81
CA ASP A 268 -10.70 -23.10 10.25
C ASP A 268 -10.47 -24.07 9.10
N GLU A 269 -10.06 -25.29 9.42
CA GLU A 269 -10.02 -26.36 8.42
C GLU A 269 -11.43 -26.61 7.88
N GLY A 270 -11.57 -26.67 6.56
CA GLY A 270 -12.87 -26.80 5.89
C GLY A 270 -13.71 -25.52 5.85
N ALA A 271 -13.14 -24.35 6.20
CA ALA A 271 -13.82 -23.08 5.98
C ALA A 271 -14.14 -22.88 4.48
N HIS A 272 -15.38 -22.46 4.21
CA HIS A 272 -15.83 -22.23 2.83
C HIS A 272 -15.40 -20.84 2.35
N PHE A 273 -14.84 -20.80 1.14
CA PHE A 273 -14.59 -19.57 0.37
C PHE A 273 -15.50 -19.54 -0.85
N ASP A 274 -16.06 -18.37 -1.16
CA ASP A 274 -16.93 -18.18 -2.33
C ASP A 274 -16.15 -18.27 -3.67
N ALA A 275 -14.83 -18.01 -3.61
CA ALA A 275 -13.91 -18.17 -4.73
C ALA A 275 -12.52 -18.56 -4.24
N GLU A 276 -11.81 -19.34 -5.05
CA GLU A 276 -10.42 -19.72 -4.78
C GLU A 276 -9.57 -19.58 -6.06
N VAL A 277 -8.37 -19.04 -5.89
CA VAL A 277 -7.36 -18.89 -6.95
C VAL A 277 -6.04 -19.45 -6.44
N VAL A 278 -5.37 -20.22 -7.30
CA VAL A 278 -4.07 -20.83 -6.97
C VAL A 278 -3.03 -20.42 -8.00
N LEU A 279 -1.86 -20.01 -7.50
CA LEU A 279 -0.65 -19.74 -8.30
C LEU A 279 0.49 -20.63 -7.79
N ASP A 280 1.38 -21.02 -8.69
CA ASP A 280 2.67 -21.59 -8.33
C ASP A 280 3.73 -20.48 -8.24
N ALA A 281 4.46 -20.44 -7.15
CA ALA A 281 5.53 -19.47 -6.95
C ALA A 281 6.67 -19.60 -7.96
N ALA A 282 6.86 -20.80 -8.50
CA ALA A 282 7.88 -21.07 -9.53
C ALA A 282 7.58 -20.38 -10.87
N ASP A 283 6.31 -20.09 -11.15
CA ASP A 283 5.90 -19.42 -12.39
C ASP A 283 6.02 -17.89 -12.32
N ILE A 284 6.33 -17.34 -11.14
CA ILE A 284 6.41 -15.89 -10.96
C ILE A 284 7.81 -15.40 -11.34
N ALA A 285 7.86 -14.56 -12.37
CA ALA A 285 9.04 -13.81 -12.78
C ALA A 285 8.96 -12.34 -12.29
N PRO A 286 10.04 -11.54 -12.36
CA PRO A 286 9.96 -10.10 -12.11
C PRO A 286 8.92 -9.45 -12.99
N GLN A 287 8.01 -8.68 -12.39
CA GLN A 287 6.82 -8.14 -13.05
C GLN A 287 6.99 -6.65 -13.39
N VAL A 288 6.37 -6.24 -14.48
CA VAL A 288 6.28 -4.83 -14.88
C VAL A 288 4.94 -4.56 -15.55
N THR A 289 4.28 -3.47 -15.18
CA THR A 289 3.05 -3.05 -15.89
C THR A 289 3.39 -2.36 -17.20
N TRP A 290 2.67 -2.72 -18.27
CA TRP A 290 2.82 -2.14 -19.60
C TRP A 290 1.73 -1.11 -19.96
N GLY A 291 0.65 -1.10 -19.20
CA GLY A 291 -0.52 -0.28 -19.50
C GLY A 291 -0.88 0.72 -18.40
N THR A 292 -2.16 1.07 -18.33
CA THR A 292 -2.71 2.12 -17.49
C THR A 292 -3.50 1.61 -16.28
N ASN A 293 -3.39 0.33 -15.97
CA ASN A 293 -3.89 -0.27 -14.72
C ASN A 293 -2.98 -1.42 -14.29
N PRO A 294 -2.98 -1.82 -13.01
CA PRO A 294 -2.10 -2.87 -12.50
C PRO A 294 -2.34 -4.27 -13.08
N GLY A 295 -3.52 -4.53 -13.66
CA GLY A 295 -3.83 -5.80 -14.34
C GLY A 295 -3.16 -5.92 -15.72
N GLN A 296 -2.74 -4.80 -16.31
CA GLN A 296 -1.96 -4.77 -17.54
C GLN A 296 -0.48 -4.95 -17.23
N VAL A 297 -0.10 -6.16 -16.85
CA VAL A 297 1.21 -6.55 -16.35
C VAL A 297 1.75 -7.77 -17.10
N ILE A 298 3.08 -7.84 -17.24
CA ILE A 298 3.81 -8.95 -17.85
C ILE A 298 5.09 -9.24 -17.07
N ALA A 299 5.67 -10.41 -17.27
CA ALA A 299 7.04 -10.66 -16.88
C ALA A 299 7.99 -9.75 -17.69
N VAL A 300 9.04 -9.25 -17.06
CA VAL A 300 9.93 -8.23 -17.65
C VAL A 300 10.57 -8.66 -18.97
N ASN A 301 10.74 -9.97 -19.17
CA ASN A 301 11.34 -10.55 -20.38
C ASN A 301 10.30 -10.85 -21.50
N GLU A 302 9.02 -10.73 -21.21
CA GLU A 302 7.96 -10.97 -22.17
C GLU A 302 7.70 -9.76 -23.07
N PRO A 303 7.28 -9.98 -24.32
CA PRO A 303 6.86 -8.92 -25.20
C PRO A 303 5.47 -8.40 -24.77
N ILE A 304 5.23 -7.11 -25.00
CA ILE A 304 3.93 -6.48 -24.79
C ILE A 304 2.86 -7.19 -25.63
N PRO A 305 1.74 -7.62 -25.05
CA PRO A 305 0.71 -8.37 -25.75
C PRO A 305 0.01 -7.54 -26.84
N ALA A 306 -0.36 -8.17 -27.93
CA ALA A 306 -1.20 -7.56 -28.94
C ALA A 306 -2.66 -7.46 -28.41
N PRO A 307 -3.40 -6.36 -28.68
CA PRO A 307 -4.79 -6.24 -28.27
C PRO A 307 -5.67 -7.41 -28.73
N GLU A 308 -5.38 -7.96 -29.90
CA GLU A 308 -6.11 -9.10 -30.50
C GLU A 308 -5.88 -10.44 -29.75
N SER A 309 -4.89 -10.51 -28.85
CA SER A 309 -4.65 -11.71 -28.03
C SER A 309 -5.64 -11.86 -26.87
N PHE A 310 -6.36 -10.79 -26.53
CA PHE A 310 -7.41 -10.84 -25.50
C PHE A 310 -8.71 -11.35 -26.10
N SER A 311 -9.42 -12.22 -25.39
CA SER A 311 -10.69 -12.80 -25.85
C SER A 311 -11.88 -11.82 -25.72
N ASP A 312 -11.83 -10.93 -24.74
CA ASP A 312 -12.87 -9.94 -24.47
C ASP A 312 -12.65 -8.65 -25.27
N LEU A 313 -13.70 -8.16 -25.92
CA LEU A 313 -13.64 -6.94 -26.74
C LEU A 313 -13.36 -5.68 -25.93
N MET A 314 -13.82 -5.63 -24.67
CA MET A 314 -13.56 -4.49 -23.79
C MET A 314 -12.08 -4.48 -23.37
N GLU A 315 -11.51 -5.65 -23.08
CA GLU A 315 -10.06 -5.80 -22.83
C GLU A 315 -9.23 -5.41 -24.04
N GLN A 316 -9.62 -5.81 -25.24
CA GLN A 316 -8.96 -5.37 -26.48
C GLN A 316 -8.98 -3.85 -26.64
N GLN A 317 -10.12 -3.21 -26.37
CA GLN A 317 -10.22 -1.75 -26.45
C GLN A 317 -9.39 -1.06 -25.36
N SER A 318 -9.41 -1.60 -24.13
CA SER A 318 -8.58 -1.12 -23.02
C SER A 318 -7.10 -1.21 -23.37
N ALA A 319 -6.65 -2.34 -23.94
CA ALA A 319 -5.28 -2.54 -24.38
C ALA A 319 -4.86 -1.53 -25.45
N ARG A 320 -5.70 -1.27 -26.48
CA ARG A 320 -5.42 -0.27 -27.52
C ARG A 320 -5.27 1.13 -26.94
N LYS A 321 -6.15 1.53 -26.02
CA LYS A 321 -6.07 2.84 -25.34
C LYS A 321 -4.81 2.94 -24.49
N ALA A 322 -4.51 1.89 -23.72
CA ALA A 322 -3.32 1.86 -22.87
C ALA A 322 -2.03 1.96 -23.69
N LEU A 323 -1.90 1.20 -24.77
CA LEU A 323 -0.75 1.26 -25.66
C LEU A 323 -0.55 2.65 -26.27
N ALA A 324 -1.64 3.27 -26.72
CA ALA A 324 -1.60 4.63 -27.27
C ALA A 324 -1.15 5.66 -26.22
N TYR A 325 -1.70 5.59 -25.00
CA TYR A 325 -1.31 6.48 -23.89
C TYR A 325 0.15 6.27 -23.47
N MET A 326 0.54 5.02 -23.30
CA MET A 326 1.89 4.64 -22.88
C MET A 326 2.94 4.77 -23.99
N ASP A 327 2.50 5.06 -25.24
CA ASP A 327 3.37 5.15 -26.43
C ASP A 327 4.23 3.89 -26.57
N LEU A 328 3.54 2.75 -26.65
CA LEU A 328 4.12 1.42 -26.75
C LEU A 328 3.50 0.66 -27.91
N GLN A 329 4.22 -0.33 -28.43
CA GLN A 329 3.77 -1.15 -29.55
C GLN A 329 3.61 -2.62 -29.13
N PRO A 330 2.62 -3.34 -29.67
CA PRO A 330 2.53 -4.79 -29.52
C PRO A 330 3.84 -5.48 -29.96
N GLY A 331 4.28 -6.48 -29.19
CA GLY A 331 5.52 -7.22 -29.45
C GLY A 331 6.80 -6.50 -29.01
N GLN A 332 6.74 -5.24 -28.61
CA GLN A 332 7.88 -4.50 -28.07
C GLN A 332 8.30 -5.08 -26.72
N LYS A 333 9.60 -5.14 -26.46
CA LYS A 333 10.11 -5.50 -25.12
C LYS A 333 10.30 -4.24 -24.27
N LEU A 334 9.87 -4.29 -23.02
CA LEU A 334 10.07 -3.16 -22.11
C LEU A 334 11.55 -2.90 -21.81
N SER A 335 12.41 -3.91 -21.92
CA SER A 335 13.87 -3.73 -21.86
C SER A 335 14.46 -2.80 -22.93
N ASP A 336 13.73 -2.54 -24.01
CA ASP A 336 14.15 -1.62 -25.08
C ASP A 336 13.58 -0.20 -24.90
N VAL A 337 12.78 0.00 -23.87
CA VAL A 337 12.07 1.24 -23.60
C VAL A 337 12.86 2.08 -22.59
N ALA A 338 13.27 3.29 -23.01
CA ALA A 338 13.94 4.25 -22.14
C ALA A 338 12.99 4.81 -21.07
N ILE A 339 13.54 5.16 -19.92
CA ILE A 339 12.85 5.81 -18.81
C ILE A 339 13.47 7.17 -18.53
N ASP A 340 12.66 8.10 -18.05
CA ASP A 340 13.09 9.46 -17.68
C ASP A 340 13.22 9.60 -16.16
N LYS A 341 12.41 8.86 -15.43
CA LYS A 341 12.32 8.99 -13.97
C LYS A 341 12.18 7.64 -13.25
N VAL A 342 12.70 7.59 -12.04
CA VAL A 342 12.50 6.47 -11.11
C VAL A 342 11.95 7.00 -9.80
N PHE A 343 10.94 6.31 -9.26
CA PHE A 343 10.39 6.58 -7.95
C PHE A 343 10.41 5.33 -7.08
N ILE A 344 11.19 5.37 -5.99
CA ILE A 344 11.21 4.36 -4.93
C ILE A 344 10.58 4.99 -3.70
N GLY A 345 9.37 4.54 -3.34
CA GLY A 345 8.57 5.16 -2.30
C GLY A 345 7.16 4.59 -2.23
N SER A 346 6.20 5.37 -1.70
CA SER A 346 4.79 5.00 -1.52
C SER A 346 4.55 4.11 -0.30
N CYS A 347 3.31 4.09 0.19
CA CYS A 347 2.90 3.15 1.25
C CYS A 347 3.09 1.68 0.88
N THR A 348 3.28 1.37 -0.41
CA THR A 348 3.52 0.01 -0.90
C THR A 348 4.95 -0.43 -0.63
N ASN A 349 5.94 0.37 -1.04
CA ASN A 349 7.36 -0.02 -1.05
C ASN A 349 8.29 1.13 -0.64
N SER A 350 8.20 1.54 0.61
CA SER A 350 9.05 2.57 1.21
C SER A 350 9.59 2.18 2.59
N ARG A 351 9.48 0.88 2.94
CA ARG A 351 9.95 0.34 4.21
C ARG A 351 11.42 -0.02 4.13
N ILE A 352 12.03 -0.32 5.27
CA ILE A 352 13.48 -0.54 5.33
C ILE A 352 13.95 -1.69 4.43
N GLU A 353 13.19 -2.77 4.30
CA GLU A 353 13.55 -3.89 3.40
C GLU A 353 13.52 -3.49 1.93
N ASP A 354 12.55 -2.66 1.54
CA ASP A 354 12.45 -2.13 0.17
C ASP A 354 13.69 -1.29 -0.17
N LEU A 355 14.10 -0.43 0.77
CA LEU A 355 15.29 0.42 0.60
C LEU A 355 16.58 -0.41 0.57
N ARG A 356 16.69 -1.45 1.39
CA ARG A 356 17.83 -2.38 1.37
C ARG A 356 17.91 -3.11 0.03
N ALA A 357 16.80 -3.62 -0.50
CA ALA A 357 16.73 -4.30 -1.79
C ALA A 357 17.15 -3.38 -2.95
N ALA A 358 16.67 -2.15 -2.96
CA ALA A 358 17.03 -1.15 -3.96
C ALA A 358 18.52 -0.72 -3.83
N ALA A 359 19.00 -0.50 -2.59
CA ALA A 359 20.40 -0.12 -2.33
C ALA A 359 21.39 -1.22 -2.74
N ALA A 360 21.01 -2.49 -2.61
CA ALA A 360 21.85 -3.60 -3.06
C ALA A 360 22.14 -3.53 -4.57
N ILE A 361 21.14 -3.13 -5.36
CA ILE A 361 21.30 -2.93 -6.81
C ILE A 361 22.06 -1.63 -7.11
N ALA A 362 21.82 -0.56 -6.38
CA ALA A 362 22.46 0.75 -6.61
C ALA A 362 23.96 0.75 -6.23
N ARG A 363 24.37 -0.10 -5.30
CA ARG A 363 25.74 -0.14 -4.73
C ARG A 363 26.79 -0.31 -5.82
N GLY A 364 27.73 0.64 -5.88
CA GLY A 364 28.84 0.64 -6.85
C GLY A 364 28.44 0.95 -8.29
N ARG A 365 27.18 1.29 -8.53
CA ARG A 365 26.67 1.70 -9.83
C ARG A 365 26.32 3.18 -9.86
N LYS A 366 25.96 3.71 -11.03
CA LYS A 366 25.51 5.08 -11.21
C LYS A 366 24.16 5.12 -11.92
N VAL A 367 23.34 6.06 -11.54
CA VAL A 367 22.11 6.39 -12.27
C VAL A 367 22.48 6.78 -13.71
N ALA A 368 21.76 6.21 -14.66
CA ALA A 368 21.99 6.45 -16.08
C ALA A 368 21.79 7.94 -16.43
N THR A 369 22.60 8.43 -17.38
CA THR A 369 22.51 9.81 -17.85
C THR A 369 21.10 10.10 -18.36
N GLY A 370 20.52 11.20 -17.90
CA GLY A 370 19.16 11.63 -18.28
C GLY A 370 18.05 11.06 -17.40
N VAL A 371 18.33 10.16 -16.46
CA VAL A 371 17.34 9.63 -15.51
C VAL A 371 17.39 10.42 -14.20
N GLN A 372 16.23 10.87 -13.73
CA GLN A 372 16.05 11.39 -12.37
C GLN A 372 15.52 10.28 -11.47
N ALA A 373 16.22 9.94 -10.39
CA ALA A 373 15.85 8.85 -9.51
C ALA A 373 15.61 9.36 -8.07
N LEU A 374 14.38 9.21 -7.58
CA LEU A 374 13.97 9.64 -6.24
C LEU A 374 13.83 8.44 -5.31
N VAL A 375 14.35 8.56 -4.09
CA VAL A 375 14.14 7.61 -2.99
C VAL A 375 13.49 8.34 -1.83
N VAL A 376 12.27 7.93 -1.50
CA VAL A 376 11.43 8.55 -0.48
C VAL A 376 11.12 7.53 0.62
N PRO A 377 11.74 7.62 1.79
CA PRO A 377 11.42 6.76 2.94
C PRO A 377 9.97 6.89 3.36
N GLY A 378 9.38 5.82 3.89
CA GLY A 378 7.96 5.82 4.27
C GLY A 378 7.66 6.55 5.57
N SER A 379 8.66 6.74 6.44
CA SER A 379 8.53 7.41 7.73
C SER A 379 9.87 7.97 8.21
N GLU A 380 9.84 8.84 9.20
CA GLU A 380 11.05 9.33 9.88
C GLU A 380 11.82 8.17 10.56
N GLN A 381 11.12 7.14 11.03
CA GLN A 381 11.76 5.95 11.60
C GLN A 381 12.52 5.15 10.54
N VAL A 382 11.89 4.89 9.38
CA VAL A 382 12.56 4.24 8.24
C VAL A 382 13.75 5.06 7.77
N LYS A 383 13.58 6.39 7.65
CA LYS A 383 14.66 7.30 7.25
C LYS A 383 15.84 7.22 8.20
N ALA A 384 15.59 7.35 9.50
CA ALA A 384 16.64 7.28 10.52
C ALA A 384 17.37 5.92 10.52
N GLN A 385 16.62 4.81 10.36
CA GLN A 385 17.20 3.48 10.25
C GLN A 385 18.05 3.33 8.99
N ALA A 386 17.56 3.78 7.84
CA ALA A 386 18.29 3.71 6.59
C ALA A 386 19.60 4.52 6.62
N GLU A 387 19.57 5.70 7.25
CA GLU A 387 20.76 6.53 7.46
C GLU A 387 21.76 5.89 8.43
N ALA A 388 21.28 5.26 9.52
CA ALA A 388 22.12 4.52 10.43
C ALA A 388 22.81 3.30 9.77
N GLU A 389 22.14 2.68 8.80
CA GLU A 389 22.69 1.59 7.98
C GLU A 389 23.55 2.09 6.80
N GLY A 390 23.60 3.40 6.55
CA GLY A 390 24.36 4.01 5.47
C GLY A 390 23.74 3.80 4.08
N LEU A 391 22.43 3.48 3.99
CA LEU A 391 21.74 3.31 2.71
C LEU A 391 21.60 4.63 1.94
N ASP A 392 21.39 5.74 2.65
CA ASP A 392 21.40 7.09 2.11
C ASP A 392 22.67 7.39 1.31
N LYS A 393 23.83 7.04 1.87
CA LYS A 393 25.13 7.24 1.22
C LYS A 393 25.25 6.45 -0.08
N ILE A 394 24.78 5.17 -0.07
CA ILE A 394 24.76 4.34 -1.27
C ILE A 394 23.91 4.98 -2.37
N PHE A 395 22.71 5.46 -2.04
CA PHE A 395 21.84 6.11 -2.99
C PHE A 395 22.43 7.42 -3.52
N ILE A 396 22.92 8.29 -2.63
CA ILE A 396 23.54 9.58 -3.02
C ILE A 396 24.78 9.34 -3.88
N GLU A 397 25.65 8.41 -3.49
CA GLU A 397 26.83 8.05 -4.28
C GLU A 397 26.45 7.50 -5.67
N ALA A 398 25.37 6.76 -5.77
CA ALA A 398 24.86 6.27 -7.05
C ALA A 398 24.17 7.37 -7.89
N GLY A 399 23.84 8.52 -7.31
CA GLY A 399 23.19 9.65 -8.00
C GLY A 399 21.67 9.68 -7.85
N PHE A 400 21.10 8.94 -6.86
CA PHE A 400 19.70 9.09 -6.48
C PHE A 400 19.52 10.31 -5.58
N GLU A 401 18.33 10.88 -5.60
CA GLU A 401 17.93 11.95 -4.71
C GLU A 401 17.32 11.35 -3.43
N TRP A 402 18.01 11.46 -2.31
CA TRP A 402 17.53 11.06 -1.00
C TRP A 402 16.57 12.12 -0.44
N ARG A 403 15.33 11.74 -0.16
CA ARG A 403 14.24 12.65 0.15
C ARG A 403 13.73 12.52 1.58
N LEU A 404 12.90 13.47 2.03
CA LEU A 404 12.15 13.41 3.28
C LEU A 404 10.93 12.48 3.13
N PRO A 405 10.42 11.89 4.25
CA PRO A 405 9.29 10.98 4.22
C PRO A 405 7.97 11.64 3.77
N GLY A 406 7.18 10.91 3.00
CA GLY A 406 5.86 11.31 2.53
C GLY A 406 5.36 10.47 1.35
N CYS A 407 4.13 10.71 0.91
CA CYS A 407 3.54 10.01 -0.23
C CYS A 407 4.15 10.38 -1.58
N SER A 408 4.67 11.61 -1.72
CA SER A 408 5.44 12.06 -2.90
C SER A 408 4.72 11.76 -4.22
N MET A 409 5.42 11.16 -5.18
CA MET A 409 4.88 10.82 -6.50
C MET A 409 3.75 9.78 -6.47
N CYS A 410 3.47 9.11 -5.34
CA CYS A 410 2.34 8.17 -5.30
C CYS A 410 1.01 8.81 -5.71
N LEU A 411 0.80 10.07 -5.30
CA LEU A 411 -0.38 10.90 -5.63
C LEU A 411 -0.03 12.14 -6.46
N ALA A 412 1.26 12.54 -6.47
CA ALA A 412 1.72 13.77 -7.11
C ALA A 412 0.97 15.04 -6.62
N MET A 413 0.60 15.07 -5.35
CA MET A 413 -0.06 16.23 -4.72
C MET A 413 0.94 17.31 -4.28
N ASN A 414 2.23 16.99 -4.29
CA ASN A 414 3.34 17.91 -4.06
C ASN A 414 4.10 18.23 -5.36
N ASN A 415 5.31 18.75 -5.25
CA ASN A 415 6.14 19.09 -6.42
C ASN A 415 6.79 17.87 -7.10
N ASP A 416 6.76 16.69 -6.47
CA ASP A 416 7.28 15.45 -7.03
C ASP A 416 6.26 14.86 -8.02
N ARG A 417 6.43 15.13 -9.30
CA ARG A 417 5.52 14.69 -10.36
C ARG A 417 6.21 14.50 -11.70
N LEU A 418 5.57 13.75 -12.56
CA LEU A 418 5.96 13.59 -13.95
C LEU A 418 5.57 14.82 -14.78
N GLN A 419 6.43 15.19 -15.71
CA GLN A 419 6.07 16.08 -16.80
C GLN A 419 5.34 15.31 -17.91
N PRO A 420 4.55 15.99 -18.76
CA PRO A 420 3.88 15.35 -19.88
C PRO A 420 4.84 14.56 -20.77
N GLY A 421 4.53 13.28 -20.98
CA GLY A 421 5.34 12.36 -21.77
C GLY A 421 6.46 11.64 -21.02
N GLU A 422 6.87 12.11 -19.85
CA GLU A 422 7.87 11.39 -19.04
C GLU A 422 7.41 10.00 -18.64
N ARG A 423 8.34 9.06 -18.67
CA ARG A 423 8.15 7.65 -18.31
C ARG A 423 8.86 7.32 -17.01
N CYS A 424 8.13 6.69 -16.09
CA CYS A 424 8.62 6.37 -14.76
C CYS A 424 8.56 4.87 -14.46
N ALA A 425 9.67 4.31 -13.96
CA ALA A 425 9.67 3.06 -13.23
C ALA A 425 9.38 3.36 -11.75
N SER A 426 8.26 2.85 -11.23
CA SER A 426 7.70 3.29 -9.95
C SER A 426 7.35 2.12 -9.04
N THR A 427 7.69 2.23 -7.75
CA THR A 427 7.27 1.28 -6.73
C THR A 427 5.91 1.61 -6.10
N SER A 428 5.20 2.61 -6.64
CA SER A 428 3.83 2.93 -6.20
C SER A 428 2.84 1.79 -6.49
N ASN A 429 1.58 2.00 -6.15
CA ASN A 429 0.54 0.99 -6.24
C ASN A 429 -0.40 1.19 -7.43
N ARG A 430 -0.47 2.39 -8.01
CA ARG A 430 -1.38 2.76 -9.10
C ARG A 430 -0.65 3.44 -10.24
N ASN A 431 -1.07 3.14 -11.47
CA ASN A 431 -0.50 3.68 -12.69
C ASN A 431 -1.54 4.14 -13.72
N PHE A 432 -2.76 4.50 -13.27
CA PHE A 432 -3.75 5.04 -14.20
C PHE A 432 -3.31 6.40 -14.78
N GLU A 433 -3.91 6.78 -15.88
CA GLU A 433 -3.59 8.00 -16.61
C GLU A 433 -3.54 9.25 -15.71
N GLY A 434 -2.43 9.95 -15.71
CA GLY A 434 -2.23 11.17 -14.93
C GLY A 434 -1.94 10.99 -13.44
N ARG A 435 -1.86 9.75 -12.93
CA ARG A 435 -1.68 9.48 -11.48
C ARG A 435 -0.46 10.17 -10.89
N GLN A 436 0.68 10.09 -11.56
CA GLN A 436 1.95 10.68 -11.11
C GLN A 436 2.27 12.03 -11.79
N GLY A 437 1.33 12.58 -12.53
CA GLY A 437 1.44 13.83 -13.28
C GLY A 437 0.69 13.77 -14.60
N ARG A 438 0.18 14.90 -15.06
CA ARG A 438 -0.60 15.00 -16.31
C ARG A 438 0.17 14.41 -17.49
N ALA A 439 -0.45 13.45 -18.21
CA ALA A 439 0.14 12.72 -19.33
C ALA A 439 1.47 12.00 -19.01
N GLY A 440 1.76 11.74 -17.73
CA GLY A 440 2.88 10.93 -17.29
C GLY A 440 2.62 9.44 -17.49
N ARG A 441 3.65 8.68 -17.81
CA ARG A 441 3.61 7.25 -18.14
C ARG A 441 4.25 6.44 -17.01
N THR A 442 3.44 5.78 -16.19
CA THR A 442 3.92 5.06 -15.00
C THR A 442 3.89 3.55 -15.21
N HIS A 443 5.01 2.90 -14.93
CA HIS A 443 5.13 1.45 -14.88
C HIS A 443 5.40 1.01 -13.45
N LEU A 444 4.58 0.09 -12.93
CA LEU A 444 4.77 -0.46 -11.59
C LEU A 444 5.80 -1.59 -11.64
N VAL A 445 6.76 -1.52 -10.73
CA VAL A 445 7.85 -2.49 -10.58
C VAL A 445 8.19 -2.68 -9.09
N SER A 446 8.99 -3.70 -8.78
CA SER A 446 9.57 -3.90 -7.45
C SER A 446 10.70 -2.88 -7.15
N PRO A 447 11.06 -2.66 -5.86
CA PRO A 447 12.15 -1.76 -5.49
C PRO A 447 13.48 -2.07 -6.17
N ALA A 448 13.86 -3.35 -6.24
CA ALA A 448 15.08 -3.77 -6.93
C ALA A 448 14.99 -3.50 -8.44
N MET A 449 13.84 -3.76 -9.07
CA MET A 449 13.59 -3.45 -10.48
C MET A 449 13.62 -1.95 -10.76
N ALA A 450 13.10 -1.12 -9.85
CA ALA A 450 13.17 0.33 -9.97
C ALA A 450 14.63 0.82 -9.91
N ALA A 451 15.42 0.31 -8.97
CA ALA A 451 16.86 0.63 -8.89
C ALA A 451 17.62 0.14 -10.14
N ALA A 452 17.29 -1.05 -10.64
CA ALA A 452 17.85 -1.57 -11.88
C ALA A 452 17.53 -0.64 -13.07
N ALA A 453 16.28 -0.20 -13.16
CA ALA A 453 15.86 0.74 -14.19
C ALA A 453 16.61 2.08 -14.08
N ALA A 454 16.86 2.57 -12.86
CA ALA A 454 17.64 3.79 -12.65
C ALA A 454 19.07 3.68 -13.20
N VAL A 455 19.76 2.56 -12.94
CA VAL A 455 21.17 2.41 -13.34
C VAL A 455 21.36 1.98 -14.79
N THR A 456 20.34 1.39 -15.42
CA THR A 456 20.40 0.97 -16.84
C THR A 456 19.74 1.95 -17.80
N GLY A 457 18.91 2.88 -17.30
CA GLY A 457 18.11 3.80 -18.10
C GLY A 457 16.91 3.14 -18.80
N ARG A 458 16.61 1.88 -18.49
CA ARG A 458 15.52 1.07 -19.08
C ARG A 458 15.09 -0.03 -18.10
N PHE A 459 13.99 -0.72 -18.37
CA PHE A 459 13.60 -1.88 -17.55
C PHE A 459 14.60 -3.03 -17.77
N ALA A 460 14.99 -3.68 -16.69
CA ALA A 460 15.95 -4.77 -16.72
C ALA A 460 15.56 -5.89 -15.76
N ASP A 461 15.84 -7.14 -16.14
CA ASP A 461 15.70 -8.28 -15.25
C ASP A 461 16.83 -8.25 -14.21
N ILE A 462 16.49 -8.07 -12.95
CA ILE A 462 17.48 -7.99 -11.86
C ILE A 462 18.29 -9.27 -11.67
N ARG A 463 17.77 -10.41 -12.16
CA ARG A 463 18.46 -11.71 -12.10
C ARG A 463 19.62 -11.81 -13.10
N ALA A 464 19.69 -10.87 -14.05
CA ALA A 464 20.75 -10.78 -15.06
C ALA A 464 21.76 -9.64 -14.79
N LEU A 465 21.64 -8.90 -13.68
CA LEU A 465 22.49 -7.80 -13.25
C LEU A 465 23.52 -8.25 -12.23
#